data_1fa4193c3023f6d2caa6696f14c38607
#
_entry.id   1fa4193c3023f6d2caa6696f14c38607
#
_cell.length_a   1.000
_cell.length_b   1.000
_cell.length_c   1.000
_cell.angle_alpha   90.00
_cell.angle_beta   90.00
_cell.angle_gamma   90.00
#
_symmetry.space_group_name_H-M   'P 1'
#
loop_
_entity.id
_entity.type
_entity.pdbx_description
1 polymer ?
#
loop_
_entity_poly.entity_id
_entity_poly.type
_entity_poly.pdbx_seq_one_letter_code
_entity_poly.pdbx_strand_id
1 'polypeptide(L)'
;TMLEILSSMGAYMTFNENMDIEVDTSQINNLKARYELVKTMRASILVLGPLLARFHEAEVALPGGCAIGSRPVNLHLDCMRKLGADIDTSNGYIKASAKGGLIGADIEFSQVTVTGTENAIMAASLAQGQTRIFNAAKEPEVTDLIRCLNKMGAKIEGEATDQLIIDGVKELKPTNFSVMPDRICLLYTSDAA
;
A
#
# COMPACT_ATOMS: atom_id res chain seq x y z
N THR A 1 -5.24 12.23 -7.96
CA THR A 1 -6.20 11.13 -7.72
C THR A 1 -5.94 10.39 -6.40
N MET A 2 -4.69 9.95 -6.08
CA MET A 2 -4.39 9.38 -4.75
C MET A 2 -4.63 10.41 -3.64
N LEU A 3 -4.19 11.65 -3.84
CA LEU A 3 -4.42 12.75 -2.91
C LEU A 3 -5.92 13.03 -2.69
N GLU A 4 -6.74 12.93 -3.74
CA GLU A 4 -8.20 13.06 -3.62
C GLU A 4 -8.82 11.92 -2.80
N ILE A 5 -8.31 10.68 -2.96
CA ILE A 5 -8.74 9.55 -2.13
C ILE A 5 -8.41 9.82 -0.66
N LEU A 6 -7.15 10.17 -0.36
CA LEU A 6 -6.72 10.47 0.99
C LEU A 6 -7.49 11.66 1.60
N SER A 7 -7.71 12.73 0.81
CA SER A 7 -8.54 13.88 1.24
C SER A 7 -9.97 13.47 1.54
N SER A 8 -10.57 12.59 0.72
CA SER A 8 -11.93 12.07 0.96
C SER A 8 -12.04 11.21 2.23
N MET A 9 -10.91 10.69 2.71
CA MET A 9 -10.79 9.94 3.96
C MET A 9 -10.58 10.85 5.18
N GLY A 10 -10.28 12.14 4.97
CA GLY A 10 -10.04 13.11 6.04
C GLY A 10 -8.57 13.49 6.23
N ALA A 11 -7.67 13.08 5.31
CA ALA A 11 -6.30 13.57 5.33
C ALA A 11 -6.25 15.04 4.91
N TYR A 12 -5.48 15.84 5.64
CA TYR A 12 -5.20 17.22 5.30
C TYR A 12 -3.85 17.32 4.60
N MET A 13 -3.79 18.11 3.52
CA MET A 13 -2.59 18.21 2.70
C MET A 13 -2.29 19.67 2.39
N THR A 14 -1.02 20.05 2.53
CA THR A 14 -0.49 21.36 2.13
C THR A 14 0.60 21.17 1.08
N PHE A 15 0.66 22.12 0.17
CA PHE A 15 1.64 22.14 -0.92
C PHE A 15 2.45 23.41 -0.79
N ASN A 16 3.76 23.32 -0.93
CA ASN A 16 4.62 24.47 -0.99
C ASN A 16 5.06 24.80 -2.42
N GLU A 17 5.76 25.93 -2.59
CA GLU A 17 6.25 26.40 -3.89
C GLU A 17 7.29 25.44 -4.52
N ASN A 18 7.95 24.61 -3.71
CA ASN A 18 8.94 23.62 -4.16
C ASN A 18 8.32 22.28 -4.56
N MET A 19 6.99 22.19 -4.64
CA MET A 19 6.25 20.95 -4.92
C MET A 19 6.35 19.90 -3.80
N ASP A 20 6.80 20.28 -2.59
CA ASP A 20 6.70 19.39 -1.45
C ASP A 20 5.26 19.25 -0.99
N ILE A 21 4.92 18.08 -0.51
CA ILE A 21 3.58 17.77 0.00
C ILE A 21 3.71 17.39 1.47
N GLU A 22 3.06 18.15 2.35
CA GLU A 22 2.87 17.74 3.73
C GLU A 22 1.51 17.09 3.87
N VAL A 23 1.48 15.88 4.43
CA VAL A 23 0.26 15.09 4.60
C VAL A 23 0.04 14.82 6.08
N ASP A 24 -1.03 15.37 6.63
CA ASP A 24 -1.51 15.06 7.98
C ASP A 24 -2.67 14.07 7.90
N THR A 25 -2.45 12.88 8.46
CA THR A 25 -3.42 11.78 8.51
C THR A 25 -4.07 11.60 9.88
N SER A 26 -3.89 12.55 10.80
CA SER A 26 -4.41 12.46 12.17
C SER A 26 -5.94 12.46 12.25
N GLN A 27 -6.60 13.08 11.27
CA GLN A 27 -8.05 13.27 11.21
C GLN A 27 -8.77 12.29 10.27
N ILE A 28 -8.11 11.22 9.82
CA ILE A 28 -8.77 10.19 9.00
C ILE A 28 -9.93 9.57 9.81
N ASN A 29 -11.13 9.69 9.28
CA ASN A 29 -12.38 9.22 9.89
C ASN A 29 -13.28 8.45 8.91
N ASN A 30 -12.95 8.44 7.62
CA ASN A 30 -13.65 7.71 6.59
C ASN A 30 -12.72 6.65 5.98
N LEU A 31 -13.03 5.37 6.22
CA LEU A 31 -12.21 4.23 5.76
C LEU A 31 -12.69 3.65 4.42
N LYS A 32 -13.47 4.45 3.67
CA LYS A 32 -14.06 4.03 2.40
C LYS A 32 -13.44 4.74 1.20
N ALA A 33 -12.80 3.97 0.32
CA ALA A 33 -12.38 4.43 -1.00
C ALA A 33 -13.52 4.23 -2.01
N ARG A 34 -14.15 5.34 -2.43
CA ARG A 34 -15.35 5.33 -3.27
C ARG A 34 -15.03 4.91 -4.71
N TYR A 35 -15.95 4.20 -5.34
CA TYR A 35 -15.82 3.72 -6.72
C TYR A 35 -15.44 4.83 -7.71
N GLU A 36 -16.02 6.03 -7.58
CA GLU A 36 -15.78 7.16 -8.49
C GLU A 36 -14.31 7.58 -8.56
N LEU A 37 -13.58 7.46 -7.47
CA LEU A 37 -12.14 7.76 -7.38
C LEU A 37 -11.29 6.54 -7.76
N VAL A 38 -11.70 5.34 -7.32
CA VAL A 38 -10.95 4.09 -7.54
C VAL A 38 -10.97 3.66 -9.00
N LYS A 39 -12.09 3.84 -9.72
CA LYS A 39 -12.23 3.42 -11.13
C LYS A 39 -11.22 4.07 -12.07
N THR A 40 -10.71 5.24 -11.72
CA THR A 40 -9.77 6.01 -12.55
C THR A 40 -8.31 5.68 -12.30
N MET A 41 -8.01 5.01 -11.17
CA MET A 41 -6.64 4.74 -10.76
C MET A 41 -6.54 3.40 -10.03
N ARG A 42 -5.89 2.43 -10.69
CA ARG A 42 -5.71 1.09 -10.12
C ARG A 42 -4.89 1.08 -8.82
N ALA A 43 -3.90 1.97 -8.69
CA ALA A 43 -3.08 2.11 -7.49
C ALA A 43 -3.91 2.43 -6.22
N SER A 44 -5.19 2.76 -6.37
CA SER A 44 -6.13 2.95 -5.25
C SER A 44 -6.22 1.74 -4.32
N ILE A 45 -5.91 0.53 -4.81
CA ILE A 45 -5.87 -0.68 -3.98
C ILE A 45 -4.79 -0.60 -2.88
N LEU A 46 -3.78 0.25 -3.05
CA LEU A 46 -2.69 0.40 -2.08
C LEU A 46 -3.14 1.03 -0.75
N VAL A 47 -4.32 1.63 -0.67
CA VAL A 47 -4.87 2.10 0.62
C VAL A 47 -5.34 0.96 1.52
N LEU A 48 -5.58 -0.24 0.96
CA LEU A 48 -6.12 -1.39 1.70
C LEU A 48 -5.21 -1.82 2.86
N GLY A 49 -3.92 -2.02 2.60
CA GLY A 49 -2.94 -2.43 3.59
C GLY A 49 -2.80 -1.43 4.76
N PRO A 50 -2.50 -0.16 4.48
CA PRO A 50 -2.39 0.87 5.50
C PRO A 50 -3.67 1.07 6.35
N LEU A 51 -4.85 1.01 5.72
CA LEU A 51 -6.12 1.13 6.46
C LEU A 51 -6.32 -0.05 7.41
N LEU A 52 -6.13 -1.28 6.93
CA LEU A 52 -6.22 -2.47 7.77
C LEU A 52 -5.20 -2.46 8.91
N ALA A 53 -3.97 -2.08 8.62
CA ALA A 53 -2.88 -2.06 9.60
C ALA A 53 -3.14 -1.04 10.72
N ARG A 54 -3.70 0.13 10.38
CA ARG A 54 -3.89 1.24 11.31
C ARG A 54 -5.26 1.25 11.98
N PHE A 55 -6.31 0.95 11.22
CA PHE A 55 -7.70 1.10 11.67
C PHE A 55 -8.43 -0.23 11.82
N HIS A 56 -7.81 -1.34 11.39
CA HIS A 56 -8.37 -2.69 11.43
C HIS A 56 -9.61 -2.89 10.57
N GLU A 57 -9.97 -1.91 9.78
CA GLU A 57 -11.10 -1.93 8.84
C GLU A 57 -10.76 -1.15 7.58
N ALA A 58 -11.31 -1.60 6.44
CA ALA A 58 -11.21 -0.90 5.16
C ALA A 58 -12.38 -1.28 4.25
N GLU A 59 -12.91 -0.32 3.52
CA GLU A 59 -13.85 -0.55 2.42
C GLU A 59 -13.29 0.10 1.15
N VAL A 60 -12.84 -0.71 0.20
CA VAL A 60 -12.22 -0.23 -1.04
C VAL A 60 -13.03 -0.73 -2.22
N ALA A 61 -13.49 0.16 -3.09
CA ALA A 61 -14.17 -0.28 -4.32
C ALA A 61 -13.23 -1.15 -5.15
N LEU A 62 -13.77 -2.19 -5.78
CA LEU A 62 -13.00 -2.99 -6.73
C LEU A 62 -12.54 -2.07 -7.89
N PRO A 63 -11.24 -2.01 -8.18
CA PRO A 63 -10.76 -1.19 -9.28
C PRO A 63 -11.35 -1.72 -10.59
N GLY A 64 -11.89 -0.81 -11.40
CA GLY A 64 -12.36 -1.10 -12.75
C GLY A 64 -11.24 -1.68 -13.61
N GLY A 65 -11.60 -2.33 -14.72
CA GLY A 65 -10.62 -2.85 -15.67
C GLY A 65 -9.70 -1.73 -16.20
N CYS A 66 -8.40 -1.99 -16.20
CA CYS A 66 -7.45 -1.09 -16.86
C CYS A 66 -7.49 -1.37 -18.37
N ALA A 67 -7.29 -0.34 -19.21
CA ALA A 67 -7.16 -0.47 -20.68
C ALA A 67 -6.05 -1.46 -21.11
N ILE A 68 -5.12 -1.79 -20.20
CA ILE A 68 -3.97 -2.69 -20.40
C ILE A 68 -4.31 -4.16 -20.07
N GLY A 69 -5.55 -4.48 -19.64
CA GLY A 69 -6.01 -5.85 -19.35
C GLY A 69 -6.47 -6.09 -17.92
N SER A 70 -7.04 -7.28 -17.67
CA SER A 70 -7.47 -7.70 -16.33
C SER A 70 -6.23 -8.04 -15.50
N ARG A 71 -5.93 -7.23 -14.52
CA ARG A 71 -4.92 -7.53 -13.50
C ARG A 71 -5.64 -7.81 -12.19
N PRO A 72 -5.83 -9.06 -11.80
CA PRO A 72 -6.60 -9.41 -10.62
C PRO A 72 -5.97 -8.85 -9.35
N VAL A 73 -6.81 -8.37 -8.44
CA VAL A 73 -6.38 -7.92 -7.10
C VAL A 73 -6.20 -9.07 -6.11
N ASN A 74 -6.34 -10.31 -6.58
CA ASN A 74 -6.30 -11.52 -5.76
C ASN A 74 -5.06 -11.60 -4.89
N LEU A 75 -3.88 -11.28 -5.44
CA LEU A 75 -2.62 -11.33 -4.69
C LEU A 75 -2.62 -10.38 -3.49
N HIS A 76 -3.25 -9.21 -3.61
CA HIS A 76 -3.43 -8.29 -2.49
C HIS A 76 -4.36 -8.89 -1.44
N LEU A 77 -5.50 -9.45 -1.86
CA LEU A 77 -6.49 -10.03 -0.95
C LEU A 77 -5.95 -11.26 -0.23
N ASP A 78 -5.25 -12.13 -0.95
CA ASP A 78 -4.65 -13.34 -0.39
C ASP A 78 -3.56 -12.99 0.64
N CYS A 79 -2.77 -11.95 0.36
CA CYS A 79 -1.82 -11.41 1.32
C CYS A 79 -2.51 -10.92 2.60
N MET A 80 -3.56 -10.11 2.48
CA MET A 80 -4.29 -9.60 3.65
C MET A 80 -4.96 -10.72 4.45
N ARG A 81 -5.51 -11.75 3.76
CA ARG A 81 -6.05 -12.95 4.43
C ARG A 81 -4.99 -13.71 5.21
N LYS A 82 -3.79 -13.88 4.64
CA LYS A 82 -2.66 -14.52 5.34
C LYS A 82 -2.27 -13.74 6.59
N LEU A 83 -2.35 -12.40 6.56
CA LEU A 83 -2.14 -11.55 7.72
C LEU A 83 -3.33 -11.53 8.71
N GLY A 84 -4.35 -12.36 8.48
CA GLY A 84 -5.48 -12.55 9.39
C GLY A 84 -6.68 -11.65 9.15
N ALA A 85 -6.74 -10.94 8.03
CA ALA A 85 -7.92 -10.15 7.68
C ALA A 85 -9.06 -11.02 7.15
N ASP A 86 -10.28 -10.77 7.61
CA ASP A 86 -11.51 -11.26 7.02
C ASP A 86 -11.91 -10.35 5.85
N ILE A 87 -12.16 -10.91 4.67
CA ILE A 87 -12.39 -10.14 3.45
C ILE A 87 -13.63 -10.67 2.72
N ASP A 88 -14.62 -9.77 2.57
CA ASP A 88 -15.77 -9.93 1.70
C ASP A 88 -15.61 -9.04 0.45
N THR A 89 -15.92 -9.61 -0.71
CA THR A 89 -15.84 -8.91 -2.01
C THR A 89 -17.22 -8.73 -2.68
N SER A 90 -18.28 -8.72 -1.88
CA SER A 90 -19.64 -8.53 -2.37
C SER A 90 -19.90 -7.09 -2.83
N ASN A 91 -20.89 -6.94 -3.72
CA ASN A 91 -21.41 -5.65 -4.17
C ASN A 91 -20.38 -4.67 -4.77
N GLY A 92 -19.30 -5.19 -5.39
CA GLY A 92 -18.29 -4.35 -6.05
C GLY A 92 -17.33 -3.63 -5.10
N TYR A 93 -17.30 -4.00 -3.82
CA TYR A 93 -16.39 -3.49 -2.81
C TYR A 93 -15.61 -4.62 -2.14
N ILE A 94 -14.38 -4.35 -1.79
CA ILE A 94 -13.57 -5.12 -0.86
C ILE A 94 -13.86 -4.58 0.52
N LYS A 95 -14.58 -5.33 1.34
CA LYS A 95 -14.77 -5.04 2.76
C LYS A 95 -13.84 -5.93 3.54
N ALA A 96 -12.90 -5.32 4.24
CA ALA A 96 -11.88 -6.04 4.96
C ALA A 96 -11.88 -5.62 6.44
N SER A 97 -11.72 -6.58 7.34
CA SER A 97 -11.60 -6.34 8.78
C SER A 97 -10.55 -7.25 9.41
N ALA A 98 -9.81 -6.73 10.38
CA ALA A 98 -8.81 -7.46 11.14
C ALA A 98 -9.04 -7.21 12.63
N LYS A 99 -10.06 -7.86 13.20
CA LYS A 99 -10.40 -7.72 14.61
C LYS A 99 -9.22 -8.13 15.49
N GLY A 100 -8.68 -7.18 16.25
CA GLY A 100 -7.47 -7.40 17.06
C GLY A 100 -6.15 -7.06 16.35
N GLY A 101 -6.21 -6.56 15.14
CA GLY A 101 -5.05 -6.17 14.32
C GLY A 101 -4.56 -7.29 13.41
N LEU A 102 -3.69 -6.93 12.49
CA LEU A 102 -3.02 -7.90 11.61
C LEU A 102 -1.97 -8.70 12.38
N ILE A 103 -1.74 -9.93 11.96
CA ILE A 103 -0.78 -10.86 12.58
C ILE A 103 0.26 -11.24 11.53
N GLY A 104 1.55 -11.21 11.89
CA GLY A 104 2.64 -11.61 11.03
C GLY A 104 2.49 -13.04 10.50
N ALA A 105 2.86 -13.24 9.25
CA ALA A 105 2.69 -14.52 8.56
C ALA A 105 3.75 -14.72 7.46
N ASP A 106 3.89 -15.94 6.98
CA ASP A 106 4.66 -16.27 5.80
C ASP A 106 3.80 -16.04 4.54
N ILE A 107 4.23 -15.10 3.72
CA ILE A 107 3.55 -14.69 2.48
C ILE A 107 4.43 -15.11 1.30
N GLU A 108 3.94 -16.01 0.48
CA GLU A 108 4.59 -16.37 -0.78
C GLU A 108 3.69 -15.92 -1.93
N PHE A 109 4.21 -15.05 -2.79
CA PHE A 109 3.51 -14.63 -4.00
C PHE A 109 3.67 -15.67 -5.10
N SER A 110 2.56 -16.11 -5.68
CA SER A 110 2.56 -17.05 -6.81
C SER A 110 3.20 -16.49 -8.08
N GLN A 111 3.25 -15.17 -8.17
CA GLN A 111 3.96 -14.41 -9.20
C GLN A 111 4.43 -13.09 -8.60
N VAL A 112 5.55 -12.56 -9.11
CA VAL A 112 6.07 -11.26 -8.69
C VAL A 112 5.03 -10.17 -8.97
N THR A 113 4.79 -9.32 -7.97
CA THR A 113 3.84 -8.21 -8.07
C THR A 113 4.35 -7.01 -7.29
N VAL A 114 4.59 -5.90 -7.98
CA VAL A 114 5.10 -4.67 -7.36
C VAL A 114 4.10 -4.14 -6.32
N THR A 115 2.91 -3.77 -6.76
CA THR A 115 1.88 -3.20 -5.86
C THR A 115 1.39 -4.19 -4.80
N GLY A 116 1.41 -5.51 -5.09
CA GLY A 116 1.13 -6.54 -4.09
C GLY A 116 2.17 -6.56 -2.98
N THR A 117 3.46 -6.47 -3.36
CA THR A 117 4.58 -6.39 -2.42
C THR A 117 4.52 -5.12 -1.59
N GLU A 118 4.29 -3.97 -2.21
CA GLU A 118 4.15 -2.68 -1.53
C GLU A 118 3.00 -2.70 -0.50
N ASN A 119 1.85 -3.24 -0.89
CA ASN A 119 0.69 -3.35 0.00
C ASN A 119 0.97 -4.29 1.18
N ALA A 120 1.65 -5.41 0.93
CA ALA A 120 2.08 -6.36 1.95
C ALA A 120 3.04 -5.73 2.96
N ILE A 121 4.05 -4.99 2.46
CA ILE A 121 5.04 -4.28 3.29
C ILE A 121 4.34 -3.27 4.21
N MET A 122 3.46 -2.44 3.66
CA MET A 122 2.73 -1.44 4.44
C MET A 122 1.83 -2.08 5.51
N ALA A 123 1.14 -3.17 5.17
CA ALA A 123 0.30 -3.89 6.11
C ALA A 123 1.12 -4.57 7.22
N ALA A 124 2.20 -5.27 6.86
CA ALA A 124 3.05 -6.02 7.77
C ALA A 124 3.83 -5.12 8.74
N SER A 125 4.12 -3.86 8.35
CA SER A 125 4.87 -2.92 9.20
C SER A 125 4.21 -2.65 10.55
N LEU A 126 2.89 -2.79 10.67
CA LEU A 126 2.14 -2.64 11.92
C LEU A 126 1.48 -3.95 12.38
N ALA A 127 1.74 -5.08 11.72
CA ALA A 127 1.23 -6.39 12.13
C ALA A 127 1.90 -6.89 13.42
N GLN A 128 1.21 -7.68 14.21
CA GLN A 128 1.77 -8.27 15.43
C GLN A 128 2.69 -9.43 15.06
N GLY A 129 3.96 -9.36 15.47
CA GLY A 129 4.97 -10.39 15.21
C GLY A 129 5.75 -10.16 13.91
N GLN A 130 6.34 -11.21 13.39
CA GLN A 130 7.20 -11.16 12.20
C GLN A 130 6.45 -11.65 10.97
N THR A 131 6.63 -10.94 9.85
CA THR A 131 6.16 -11.36 8.53
C THR A 131 7.37 -11.65 7.64
N ARG A 132 7.33 -12.76 6.90
CA ARG A 132 8.28 -13.08 5.86
C ARG A 132 7.57 -13.09 4.51
N ILE A 133 8.13 -12.35 3.55
CA ILE A 133 7.59 -12.28 2.19
C ILE A 133 8.58 -12.96 1.26
N PHE A 134 8.11 -13.94 0.50
CA PHE A 134 8.85 -14.66 -0.52
C PHE A 134 8.33 -14.29 -1.91
N ASN A 135 9.23 -14.31 -2.89
CA ASN A 135 8.97 -13.89 -4.26
C ASN A 135 8.48 -12.42 -4.33
N ALA A 136 9.08 -11.59 -3.49
CA ALA A 136 8.83 -10.15 -3.44
C ALA A 136 9.35 -9.46 -4.71
N ALA A 137 8.71 -8.37 -5.10
CA ALA A 137 9.19 -7.48 -6.15
C ALA A 137 10.44 -6.73 -5.68
N LYS A 138 11.40 -6.51 -6.61
CA LYS A 138 12.71 -5.89 -6.33
C LYS A 138 12.90 -4.54 -7.01
N GLU A 139 11.85 -4.02 -7.60
CA GLU A 139 11.85 -2.76 -8.32
C GLU A 139 12.28 -1.60 -7.39
N PRO A 140 12.92 -0.57 -7.96
CA PRO A 140 13.43 0.56 -7.18
C PRO A 140 12.38 1.24 -6.30
N GLU A 141 11.13 1.31 -6.76
CA GLU A 141 10.01 1.89 -6.00
C GLU A 141 9.67 1.10 -4.73
N VAL A 142 9.82 -0.23 -4.75
CA VAL A 142 9.66 -1.08 -3.55
C VAL A 142 10.78 -0.79 -2.55
N THR A 143 12.00 -0.66 -3.05
CA THR A 143 13.17 -0.28 -2.26
C THR A 143 12.98 1.10 -1.62
N ASP A 144 12.48 2.07 -2.38
CA ASP A 144 12.22 3.43 -1.91
C ASP A 144 11.17 3.45 -0.80
N LEU A 145 10.09 2.67 -0.96
CA LEU A 145 9.08 2.47 0.08
C LEU A 145 9.67 1.86 1.36
N ILE A 146 10.51 0.83 1.25
CA ILE A 146 11.18 0.20 2.40
C ILE A 146 12.02 1.24 3.15
N ARG A 147 12.81 2.03 2.44
CA ARG A 147 13.63 3.10 3.03
C ARG A 147 12.79 4.15 3.73
N CYS A 148 11.68 4.56 3.11
CA CYS A 148 10.73 5.50 3.71
C CYS A 148 10.17 4.93 5.02
N LEU A 149 9.65 3.71 5.01
CA LEU A 149 9.07 3.06 6.18
C LEU A 149 10.11 2.83 7.29
N ASN A 150 11.33 2.40 6.95
CA ASN A 150 12.41 2.24 7.92
C ASN A 150 12.80 3.59 8.55
N LYS A 151 12.78 4.68 7.77
CA LYS A 151 12.96 6.04 8.30
C LYS A 151 11.82 6.47 9.24
N MET A 152 10.61 5.97 9.01
CA MET A 152 9.46 6.13 9.91
C MET A 152 9.54 5.24 11.16
N GLY A 153 10.51 4.35 11.27
CA GLY A 153 10.72 3.47 12.41
C GLY A 153 10.22 2.03 12.21
N ALA A 154 9.85 1.63 10.99
CA ALA A 154 9.63 0.23 10.67
C ALA A 154 10.93 -0.58 10.78
N LYS A 155 10.80 -1.91 10.80
CA LYS A 155 11.92 -2.86 10.84
C LYS A 155 11.78 -3.83 9.68
N ILE A 156 12.34 -3.44 8.54
CA ILE A 156 12.25 -4.19 7.28
C ILE A 156 13.66 -4.49 6.81
N GLU A 157 13.94 -5.78 6.60
CA GLU A 157 15.20 -6.31 6.07
C GLU A 157 14.97 -7.00 4.72
N GLY A 158 16.05 -7.18 3.95
CA GLY A 158 15.99 -7.82 2.63
C GLY A 158 15.75 -6.85 1.47
N GLU A 159 16.01 -5.55 1.66
CA GLU A 159 15.91 -4.55 0.59
C GLU A 159 16.56 -5.02 -0.71
N ALA A 160 15.87 -4.80 -1.85
CA ALA A 160 16.28 -5.20 -3.19
C ALA A 160 16.48 -6.72 -3.40
N THR A 161 15.97 -7.56 -2.51
CA THR A 161 15.94 -9.02 -2.67
C THR A 161 14.50 -9.52 -2.88
N ASP A 162 14.36 -10.79 -3.21
CA ASP A 162 13.05 -11.46 -3.35
C ASP A 162 12.52 -12.01 -2.01
N GLN A 163 13.25 -11.77 -0.91
CA GLN A 163 12.85 -12.18 0.42
C GLN A 163 12.93 -11.00 1.36
N LEU A 164 11.80 -10.66 1.98
CA LEU A 164 11.71 -9.58 2.95
C LEU A 164 11.34 -10.15 4.31
N ILE A 165 11.95 -9.60 5.36
CA ILE A 165 11.62 -9.89 6.76
C ILE A 165 11.16 -8.58 7.40
N ILE A 166 9.97 -8.60 8.00
CA ILE A 166 9.34 -7.42 8.57
C ILE A 166 8.95 -7.73 10.01
N ASP A 167 9.60 -7.08 10.96
CA ASP A 167 9.15 -7.12 12.36
C ASP A 167 8.17 -5.97 12.59
N GLY A 168 6.92 -6.32 12.85
CA GLY A 168 5.87 -5.33 13.05
C GLY A 168 6.14 -4.45 14.26
N VAL A 169 5.86 -3.16 14.10
CA VAL A 169 6.02 -2.15 15.16
C VAL A 169 4.67 -1.62 15.62
N LYS A 170 4.61 -1.07 16.84
CA LYS A 170 3.36 -0.53 17.40
C LYS A 170 2.88 0.74 16.70
N GLU A 171 3.82 1.55 16.22
CA GLU A 171 3.55 2.84 15.58
C GLU A 171 4.67 3.22 14.62
N LEU A 172 4.35 3.98 13.60
CA LEU A 172 5.28 4.65 12.71
C LEU A 172 5.32 6.14 13.05
N LYS A 173 6.51 6.76 12.93
CA LYS A 173 6.72 8.16 13.25
C LYS A 173 6.70 9.03 11.97
N PRO A 174 6.23 10.27 12.05
CA PRO A 174 6.35 11.21 10.95
C PRO A 174 7.80 11.36 10.48
N THR A 175 7.99 11.52 9.19
CA THR A 175 9.32 11.72 8.59
C THR A 175 9.24 12.63 7.37
N ASN A 176 10.37 13.27 7.05
CA ASN A 176 10.58 13.92 5.75
C ASN A 176 11.29 12.92 4.84
N PHE A 177 10.76 12.68 3.66
CA PHE A 177 11.31 11.74 2.71
C PHE A 177 11.24 12.30 1.28
N SER A 178 12.35 12.23 0.55
CA SER A 178 12.39 12.58 -0.87
C SER A 178 12.11 11.32 -1.68
N VAL A 179 10.97 11.29 -2.35
CA VAL A 179 10.56 10.18 -3.21
C VAL A 179 11.48 10.13 -4.43
N MET A 180 11.85 8.94 -4.86
CA MET A 180 12.65 8.75 -6.08
C MET A 180 11.91 9.30 -7.32
N PRO A 181 12.64 9.75 -8.37
CA PRO A 181 12.03 10.16 -9.63
C PRO A 181 11.23 9.02 -10.28
N ASP A 182 10.12 9.35 -10.92
CA ASP A 182 9.30 8.39 -11.65
C ASP A 182 10.04 7.91 -12.92
N ARG A 183 10.69 6.75 -12.82
CA ARG A 183 11.45 6.15 -13.93
C ARG A 183 10.57 5.69 -15.10
N ILE A 184 9.29 5.40 -14.84
CA ILE A 184 8.37 4.89 -15.86
C ILE A 184 7.96 6.04 -16.79
N CYS A 185 7.60 7.19 -16.23
CA CYS A 185 7.30 8.40 -17.01
C CYS A 185 8.52 8.91 -17.77
N LEU A 186 9.72 8.84 -17.18
CA LEU A 186 10.97 9.22 -17.85
C LEU A 186 11.27 8.36 -19.08
N LEU A 187 11.09 7.05 -19.00
CA LEU A 187 11.31 6.14 -20.14
C LEU A 187 10.30 6.43 -21.27
N TYR A 188 9.04 6.71 -20.93
CA TYR A 188 8.02 7.01 -21.93
C TYR A 188 8.28 8.32 -22.70
N THR A 189 8.91 9.31 -22.04
CA THR A 189 9.27 10.58 -22.69
C THR A 189 10.59 10.51 -23.47
N SER A 190 11.51 9.61 -23.10
CA SER A 190 12.78 9.44 -23.82
C SER A 190 12.63 8.65 -25.12
N ASP A 191 11.67 7.73 -25.22
CA ASP A 191 11.38 6.97 -26.44
C ASP A 191 10.52 7.74 -27.44
N ALA A 192 10.03 8.93 -27.08
CA ALA A 192 9.23 9.81 -27.94
C ALA A 192 10.05 10.92 -28.63
N ALA A 193 11.38 10.93 -28.50
CA ALA A 193 12.28 11.94 -29.05
C ALA A 193 12.99 11.47 -30.32
#